data_56b1f558c8efc6e417273c8b4f66e187
#
_entry.id   56b1f558c8efc6e417273c8b4f66e187
#
_cell.length_a   1.000
_cell.length_b   1.000
_cell.length_c   1.000
_cell.angle_alpha   90.00
_cell.angle_beta   90.00
_cell.angle_gamma   90.00
#
_symmetry.space_group_name_H-M   'P 1'
#
loop_
_entity.id
_entity.type
_entity.pdbx_description
1 polymer ?
#
loop_
_entity_poly.entity_id
_entity_poly.type
_entity_poly.pdbx_seq_one_letter_code
_entity_poly.pdbx_strand_id
1 'polypeptide(L)'
;MKTFRKAILIIHGFAGGTYDQENLANYLELNPMFDVYTFTLPGHDVKDSKLATKEEWIKKSEGILNYLIKHGYKNIYLIGHSMGGVIASYLATKYKQVKKLVLAAPSFTHIASKEEGGLVKAAFKSKELMEAYSTSEFFTRIKKLPISALKEFLN
;
A
#
# COMPACT_ATOMS: atom_id res chain seq x y z
N MET A 1 -6.47 0.11 28.98
CA MET A 1 -5.07 -0.29 29.32
C MET A 1 -4.12 0.53 28.45
N LYS A 2 -3.13 1.22 29.04
CA LYS A 2 -2.13 1.96 28.23
C LYS A 2 -1.16 0.93 27.66
N THR A 3 -1.15 0.73 26.34
CA THR A 3 -0.13 -0.14 25.73
C THR A 3 1.20 0.61 25.66
N PHE A 4 2.26 -0.02 26.16
CA PHE A 4 3.64 0.46 26.00
C PHE A 4 4.22 0.08 24.64
N ARG A 5 3.57 -0.83 23.92
CA ARG A 5 3.97 -1.29 22.61
C ARG A 5 3.67 -0.22 21.55
N LYS A 6 4.42 -0.26 20.49
CA LYS A 6 4.26 0.62 19.33
C LYS A 6 3.55 -0.15 18.23
N ALA A 7 2.54 0.45 17.61
CA ALA A 7 1.94 -0.15 16.43
C ALA A 7 2.76 0.19 15.19
N ILE A 8 2.94 -0.78 14.33
CA ILE A 8 3.42 -0.59 12.96
C ILE A 8 2.27 -0.92 12.03
N LEU A 9 1.86 0.02 11.21
CA LEU A 9 0.85 -0.18 10.18
C LEU A 9 1.53 -0.15 8.81
N ILE A 10 1.42 -1.26 8.07
CA ILE A 10 2.02 -1.40 6.75
C ILE A 10 0.91 -1.30 5.69
N ILE A 11 1.13 -0.42 4.70
CA ILE A 11 0.20 -0.16 3.61
C ILE A 11 0.86 -0.58 2.30
N HIS A 12 0.25 -1.56 1.63
CA HIS A 12 0.77 -2.11 0.38
C HIS A 12 0.55 -1.19 -0.83
N GLY A 13 1.22 -1.49 -1.93
CA GLY A 13 1.11 -0.77 -3.20
C GLY A 13 -0.09 -1.21 -4.03
N PHE A 14 -0.26 -0.54 -5.18
CA PHE A 14 -1.28 -0.91 -6.18
C PHE A 14 -1.07 -2.36 -6.64
N ALA A 15 -2.15 -3.09 -6.86
CA ALA A 15 -2.17 -4.51 -7.21
C ALA A 15 -1.53 -5.46 -6.18
N GLY A 16 -1.13 -4.93 -5.01
CA GLY A 16 -0.55 -5.69 -3.91
C GLY A 16 -1.58 -6.21 -2.91
N GLY A 17 -1.06 -6.72 -1.80
CA GLY A 17 -1.85 -7.22 -0.68
C GLY A 17 -0.97 -7.48 0.54
N THR A 18 -1.55 -8.08 1.59
CA THR A 18 -0.82 -8.43 2.81
C THR A 18 0.34 -9.39 2.55
N TYR A 19 0.20 -10.28 1.57
CA TYR A 19 1.21 -11.27 1.18
C TYR A 19 2.53 -10.64 0.69
N ASP A 20 2.50 -9.45 0.05
CA ASP A 20 3.72 -8.77 -0.42
C ASP A 20 4.60 -8.29 0.72
N GLN A 21 4.04 -8.22 1.91
CA GLN A 21 4.66 -7.62 3.09
C GLN A 21 4.80 -8.61 4.24
N GLU A 22 4.43 -9.86 4.00
CA GLU A 22 4.43 -10.91 5.03
C GLU A 22 5.81 -11.10 5.64
N ASN A 23 6.85 -11.19 4.81
CA ASN A 23 8.23 -11.36 5.30
C ASN A 23 8.67 -10.16 6.17
N LEU A 24 8.33 -8.94 5.76
CA LEU A 24 8.63 -7.75 6.55
C LEU A 24 7.85 -7.71 7.85
N ALA A 25 6.55 -8.03 7.80
CA ALA A 25 5.70 -8.08 8.98
C ALA A 25 6.22 -9.10 9.98
N ASN A 26 6.49 -10.33 9.54
CA ASN A 26 7.03 -11.40 10.38
C ASN A 26 8.39 -11.01 11.01
N TYR A 27 9.27 -10.37 10.23
CA TYR A 27 10.55 -9.88 10.77
C TYR A 27 10.36 -8.83 11.86
N LEU A 28 9.46 -7.87 11.65
CA LEU A 28 9.19 -6.80 12.61
C LEU A 28 8.52 -7.34 13.90
N GLU A 29 7.70 -8.37 13.79
CA GLU A 29 7.04 -9.04 14.91
C GLU A 29 8.01 -9.79 15.85
N LEU A 30 9.23 -10.09 15.39
CA LEU A 30 10.27 -10.65 16.25
C LEU A 30 10.66 -9.70 17.39
N ASN A 31 10.41 -8.41 17.24
CA ASN A 31 10.65 -7.44 18.30
C ASN A 31 9.40 -7.28 19.18
N PRO A 32 9.46 -7.69 20.48
CA PRO A 32 8.30 -7.67 21.37
C PRO A 32 7.75 -6.28 21.66
N MET A 33 8.46 -5.21 21.26
CA MET A 33 7.99 -3.82 21.41
C MET A 33 7.02 -3.39 20.32
N PHE A 34 6.84 -4.21 19.27
CA PHE A 34 5.97 -3.88 18.15
C PHE A 34 4.76 -4.79 18.08
N ASP A 35 3.63 -4.19 17.70
CA ASP A 35 2.45 -4.87 17.19
C ASP A 35 2.32 -4.49 15.73
N VAL A 36 2.41 -5.46 14.83
CA VAL A 36 2.41 -5.21 13.38
C VAL A 36 1.02 -5.46 12.80
N TYR A 37 0.57 -4.53 11.98
CA TYR A 37 -0.74 -4.58 11.33
C TYR A 37 -0.58 -4.44 9.83
N THR A 38 -1.15 -5.38 9.11
CA THR A 38 -1.28 -5.37 7.66
C THR A 38 -2.75 -5.50 7.31
N PHE A 39 -3.13 -5.02 6.14
CA PHE A 39 -4.51 -5.15 5.64
C PHE A 39 -4.52 -5.03 4.12
N THR A 40 -5.54 -5.56 3.50
CA THR A 40 -5.75 -5.42 2.06
C THR A 40 -6.63 -4.22 1.78
N LEU A 41 -6.19 -3.36 0.85
CA LEU A 41 -6.95 -2.22 0.37
C LEU A 41 -8.18 -2.70 -0.43
N PRO A 42 -9.31 -1.98 -0.39
CA PRO A 42 -10.49 -2.31 -1.16
C PRO A 42 -10.18 -2.53 -2.65
N GLY A 43 -10.82 -3.52 -3.26
CA GLY A 43 -10.61 -3.88 -4.67
C GLY A 43 -9.28 -4.60 -4.97
N HIS A 44 -8.45 -4.88 -3.96
CA HIS A 44 -7.18 -5.60 -4.10
C HIS A 44 -7.26 -7.05 -3.64
N ASP A 45 -8.38 -7.48 -3.08
CA ASP A 45 -8.62 -8.88 -2.76
C ASP A 45 -9.00 -9.67 -4.03
N VAL A 46 -8.45 -10.86 -4.19
CA VAL A 46 -8.76 -11.76 -5.31
C VAL A 46 -10.24 -12.14 -5.35
N LYS A 47 -10.90 -12.13 -4.19
CA LYS A 47 -12.32 -12.47 -4.02
C LYS A 47 -13.27 -11.28 -4.19
N ASP A 48 -12.78 -10.06 -4.06
CA ASP A 48 -13.57 -8.84 -4.18
C ASP A 48 -13.05 -8.00 -5.36
N SER A 49 -13.54 -8.30 -6.55
CA SER A 49 -13.21 -7.59 -7.79
C SER A 49 -13.95 -6.25 -7.95
N LYS A 50 -14.56 -5.72 -6.87
CA LYS A 50 -15.20 -4.43 -6.92
C LYS A 50 -14.16 -3.35 -7.16
N LEU A 51 -14.47 -2.51 -8.13
CA LEU A 51 -13.72 -1.27 -8.35
C LEU A 51 -13.76 -0.43 -7.07
N ALA A 52 -12.59 -0.13 -6.53
CA ALA A 52 -12.47 0.78 -5.40
C ALA A 52 -11.77 2.07 -5.82
N THR A 53 -12.23 3.18 -5.25
CA THR A 53 -11.68 4.51 -5.51
C THR A 53 -10.52 4.82 -4.56
N LYS A 54 -9.74 5.85 -4.90
CA LYS A 54 -8.66 6.36 -4.02
C LYS A 54 -9.21 6.83 -2.67
N GLU A 55 -10.41 7.39 -2.65
CA GLU A 55 -11.09 7.81 -1.44
C GLU A 55 -11.40 6.61 -0.52
N GLU A 56 -11.80 5.48 -1.10
CA GLU A 56 -12.05 4.24 -0.36
C GLU A 56 -10.75 3.65 0.20
N TRP A 57 -9.64 3.72 -0.54
CA TRP A 57 -8.31 3.30 -0.05
C TRP A 57 -7.86 4.14 1.14
N ILE A 58 -7.98 5.48 1.02
CA ILE A 58 -7.67 6.42 2.10
C ILE A 58 -8.57 6.14 3.31
N LYS A 59 -9.89 6.06 3.10
CA LYS A 59 -10.87 5.82 4.16
C LYS A 59 -10.62 4.51 4.90
N LYS A 60 -10.28 3.44 4.19
CA LYS A 60 -9.94 2.14 4.81
C LYS A 60 -8.70 2.27 5.67
N SER A 61 -7.64 2.91 5.15
CA SER A 61 -6.38 3.11 5.85
C SER A 61 -6.56 4.00 7.09
N GLU A 62 -7.33 5.07 6.97
CA GLU A 62 -7.74 5.94 8.10
C GLU A 62 -8.53 5.16 9.15
N GLY A 63 -9.43 4.29 8.72
CA GLY A 63 -10.22 3.45 9.62
C GLY A 63 -9.34 2.54 10.50
N ILE A 64 -8.34 1.90 9.90
CA ILE A 64 -7.38 1.07 10.64
C ILE A 64 -6.54 1.94 11.59
N LEU A 65 -6.03 3.08 11.14
CA LEU A 65 -5.26 3.99 11.98
C LEU A 65 -6.09 4.47 13.20
N ASN A 66 -7.34 4.85 12.97
CA ASN A 66 -8.26 5.26 14.03
C ASN A 66 -8.58 4.11 15.00
N TYR A 67 -8.70 2.89 14.49
CA TYR A 67 -8.85 1.70 15.33
C TYR A 67 -7.65 1.57 16.28
N LEU A 68 -6.42 1.69 15.78
CA LEU A 68 -5.21 1.60 16.60
C LEU A 68 -5.18 2.71 17.68
N ILE A 69 -5.52 3.94 17.30
CA ILE A 69 -5.60 5.06 18.24
C ILE A 69 -6.61 4.80 19.37
N LYS A 70 -7.80 4.31 19.02
CA LYS A 70 -8.84 3.95 20.00
C LYS A 70 -8.41 2.83 20.94
N HIS A 71 -7.56 1.91 20.47
CA HIS A 71 -6.99 0.83 21.29
C HIS A 71 -5.78 1.25 22.12
N GLY A 72 -5.49 2.56 22.17
CA GLY A 72 -4.52 3.14 23.09
C GLY A 72 -3.11 3.29 22.56
N TYR A 73 -2.85 3.02 21.26
CA TYR A 73 -1.55 3.27 20.66
C TYR A 73 -1.30 4.76 20.51
N LYS A 74 -0.28 5.26 21.20
CA LYS A 74 0.15 6.67 21.15
C LYS A 74 1.31 6.91 20.19
N ASN A 75 2.04 5.83 19.89
CA ASN A 75 3.18 5.83 18.98
C ASN A 75 2.88 4.82 17.87
N ILE A 76 2.51 5.33 16.70
CA ILE A 76 2.23 4.53 15.51
C ILE A 76 3.30 4.84 14.48
N TYR A 77 3.86 3.81 13.88
CA TYR A 77 4.79 3.90 12.77
C TYR A 77 4.09 3.45 11.51
N LEU A 78 4.19 4.25 10.44
CA LEU A 78 3.64 3.88 9.14
C LEU A 78 4.76 3.42 8.23
N ILE A 79 4.52 2.33 7.52
CA ILE A 79 5.35 1.85 6.43
C ILE A 79 4.46 1.81 5.20
N GLY A 80 4.82 2.53 4.14
CA GLY A 80 4.06 2.56 2.90
C GLY A 80 4.92 2.19 1.70
N HIS A 81 4.45 1.26 0.87
CA HIS A 81 5.10 0.86 -0.37
C HIS A 81 4.34 1.44 -1.57
N SER A 82 5.06 2.06 -2.52
CA SER A 82 4.49 2.58 -3.77
C SER A 82 3.28 3.51 -3.50
N MET A 83 2.08 3.19 -4.01
CA MET A 83 0.81 3.89 -3.71
C MET A 83 0.53 3.96 -2.20
N GLY A 84 0.81 2.89 -1.47
CA GLY A 84 0.68 2.87 -0.01
C GLY A 84 1.57 3.89 0.69
N GLY A 85 2.71 4.25 0.07
CA GLY A 85 3.59 5.32 0.55
C GLY A 85 2.94 6.70 0.46
N VAL A 86 2.18 6.96 -0.60
CA VAL A 86 1.40 8.21 -0.75
C VAL A 86 0.32 8.30 0.31
N ILE A 87 -0.44 7.21 0.52
CA ILE A 87 -1.47 7.12 1.55
C ILE A 87 -0.87 7.31 2.95
N ALA A 88 0.25 6.63 3.24
CA ALA A 88 0.94 6.75 4.53
C ALA A 88 1.42 8.18 4.79
N SER A 89 1.95 8.87 3.76
CA SER A 89 2.36 10.27 3.85
C SER A 89 1.19 11.19 4.18
N TYR A 90 0.06 11.02 3.48
CA TYR A 90 -1.16 11.78 3.76
C TYR A 90 -1.63 11.57 5.22
N LEU A 91 -1.68 10.33 5.69
CA LEU A 91 -2.07 10.04 7.07
C LEU A 91 -1.12 10.64 8.10
N ALA A 92 0.20 10.62 7.81
CA ALA A 92 1.20 11.19 8.69
C ALA A 92 1.04 12.71 8.89
N THR A 93 0.52 13.43 7.90
CA THR A 93 0.23 14.87 8.04
C THR A 93 -0.97 15.16 8.93
N LYS A 94 -1.93 14.22 9.03
CA LYS A 94 -3.20 14.42 9.76
C LYS A 94 -3.17 13.93 11.21
N TYR A 95 -2.37 12.92 11.51
CA TYR A 95 -2.43 12.19 12.77
C TYR A 95 -1.15 12.34 13.59
N LYS A 96 -1.22 13.11 14.67
CA LYS A 96 -0.09 13.34 15.60
C LYS A 96 0.42 12.07 16.29
N GLN A 97 -0.36 11.00 16.28
CA GLN A 97 0.02 9.68 16.80
C GLN A 97 1.02 8.96 15.89
N VAL A 98 1.08 9.35 14.62
CA VAL A 98 2.11 8.87 13.70
C VAL A 98 3.44 9.52 14.06
N LYS A 99 4.40 8.71 14.49
CA LYS A 99 5.71 9.17 14.99
C LYS A 99 6.85 8.88 14.04
N LYS A 100 6.69 7.88 13.18
CA LYS A 100 7.67 7.53 12.15
C LYS A 100 6.96 7.14 10.86
N LEU A 101 7.58 7.50 9.76
CA LEU A 101 7.13 7.19 8.42
C LEU A 101 8.30 6.57 7.66
N VAL A 102 8.08 5.39 7.10
CA VAL A 102 9.01 4.71 6.20
C VAL A 102 8.36 4.61 4.83
N LEU A 103 9.04 5.08 3.81
CA LEU A 103 8.57 5.10 2.44
C LEU A 103 9.44 4.19 1.57
N ALA A 104 8.86 3.13 1.06
CA ALA A 104 9.50 2.21 0.12
C ALA A 104 9.00 2.53 -1.29
N ALA A 105 9.84 3.15 -2.11
CA ALA A 105 9.54 3.55 -3.50
C ALA A 105 8.15 4.22 -3.66
N PRO A 106 7.86 5.32 -2.94
CA PRO A 106 6.54 5.95 -2.96
C PRO A 106 6.24 6.58 -4.32
N SER A 107 5.00 6.44 -4.80
CA SER A 107 4.56 6.95 -6.10
C SER A 107 4.05 8.40 -6.00
N PHE A 108 4.92 9.35 -5.61
CA PHE A 108 4.54 10.77 -5.50
C PHE A 108 4.38 11.48 -6.84
N THR A 109 5.10 11.03 -7.86
CA THR A 109 4.99 11.55 -9.20
C THR A 109 4.37 10.48 -10.09
N HIS A 110 3.45 10.90 -10.95
CA HIS A 110 3.00 10.03 -12.02
C HIS A 110 4.21 9.57 -12.81
N ILE A 111 4.45 8.27 -12.82
CA ILE A 111 5.44 7.61 -13.67
C ILE A 111 5.06 7.78 -15.15
N ALA A 112 3.97 8.47 -15.43
CA ALA A 112 3.47 8.80 -16.76
C ALA A 112 3.59 10.28 -17.04
N SER A 113 4.53 10.71 -17.89
CA SER A 113 4.33 11.94 -18.62
C SER A 113 3.11 11.76 -19.52
N LYS A 114 2.21 12.74 -19.56
CA LYS A 114 1.02 12.72 -20.45
C LYS A 114 1.40 12.52 -21.93
N GLU A 115 2.63 12.84 -22.30
CA GLU A 115 3.12 12.83 -23.68
C GLU A 115 3.67 11.46 -24.15
N GLU A 116 4.14 10.61 -23.25
CA GLU A 116 4.80 9.34 -23.64
C GLU A 116 4.12 8.07 -23.14
N GLY A 117 3.00 8.20 -22.46
CA GLY A 117 2.25 7.05 -21.94
C GLY A 117 2.92 6.31 -20.78
N GLY A 118 3.95 6.92 -20.19
CA GLY A 118 4.56 6.56 -18.94
C GLY A 118 5.36 5.26 -18.91
N LEU A 119 6.11 5.08 -17.85
CA LEU A 119 6.92 3.88 -17.57
C LEU A 119 6.08 2.59 -17.58
N VAL A 120 4.82 2.65 -17.18
CA VAL A 120 3.89 1.52 -17.25
C VAL A 120 3.66 1.11 -18.72
N LYS A 121 3.41 2.08 -19.62
CA LYS A 121 3.28 1.81 -21.07
C LYS A 121 4.62 1.39 -21.70
N ALA A 122 5.74 1.97 -21.25
CA ALA A 122 7.06 1.57 -21.67
C ALA A 122 7.41 0.15 -21.18
N ALA A 123 7.09 -0.19 -19.93
CA ALA A 123 7.23 -1.52 -19.39
C ALA A 123 6.37 -2.55 -20.15
N PHE A 124 5.13 -2.20 -20.51
CA PHE A 124 4.26 -3.05 -21.32
C PHE A 124 4.72 -3.19 -22.80
N LYS A 125 5.51 -2.25 -23.31
CA LYS A 125 6.10 -2.33 -24.66
C LYS A 125 7.41 -3.09 -24.71
N SER A 126 8.12 -3.21 -23.61
CA SER A 126 9.38 -3.97 -23.56
C SER A 126 9.07 -5.46 -23.46
N LYS A 127 9.34 -6.19 -24.57
CA LYS A 127 9.18 -7.65 -24.65
C LYS A 127 10.00 -8.36 -23.57
N GLU A 128 11.21 -7.89 -23.31
CA GLU A 128 12.11 -8.43 -22.28
C GLU A 128 11.58 -8.23 -20.85
N LEU A 129 11.03 -7.06 -20.56
CA LEU A 129 10.35 -6.80 -19.28
C LEU A 129 9.08 -7.64 -19.14
N MET A 130 8.31 -7.78 -20.23
CA MET A 130 7.11 -8.63 -20.23
C MET A 130 7.45 -10.10 -20.00
N GLU A 131 8.52 -10.62 -20.58
CA GLU A 131 8.97 -11.99 -20.35
C GLU A 131 9.52 -12.19 -18.93
N ALA A 132 10.34 -11.26 -18.42
CA ALA A 132 10.88 -11.32 -17.06
C ALA A 132 9.80 -11.22 -15.97
N TYR A 133 8.73 -10.44 -16.21
CA TYR A 133 7.65 -10.26 -15.25
C TYR A 133 6.43 -11.14 -15.53
N SER A 134 6.32 -11.81 -16.67
CA SER A 134 5.15 -12.62 -17.04
C SER A 134 4.87 -13.78 -16.08
N THR A 135 5.90 -14.25 -15.38
CA THR A 135 5.81 -15.28 -14.34
C THR A 135 5.63 -14.72 -12.93
N SER A 136 5.74 -13.39 -12.75
CA SER A 136 5.58 -12.79 -11.43
C SER A 136 4.11 -12.76 -11.01
N GLU A 137 3.85 -13.02 -9.74
CA GLU A 137 2.52 -12.94 -9.14
C GLU A 137 1.89 -11.55 -9.32
N PHE A 138 2.70 -10.51 -9.27
CA PHE A 138 2.32 -9.13 -9.54
C PHE A 138 1.68 -8.94 -10.92
N PHE A 139 2.30 -9.49 -11.99
CA PHE A 139 1.79 -9.39 -13.36
C PHE A 139 0.50 -10.17 -13.56
N THR A 140 0.41 -11.35 -12.94
CA THR A 140 -0.81 -12.16 -12.97
C THR A 140 -1.98 -11.40 -12.33
N ARG A 141 -1.71 -10.57 -11.33
CA ARG A 141 -2.71 -9.74 -10.65
C ARG A 141 -3.08 -8.49 -11.41
N ILE A 142 -2.10 -7.77 -11.99
CA ILE A 142 -2.39 -6.60 -12.84
C ILE A 142 -3.31 -6.99 -13.99
N LYS A 143 -3.10 -8.15 -14.63
CA LYS A 143 -3.98 -8.65 -15.69
C LYS A 143 -5.42 -8.93 -15.25
N LYS A 144 -5.63 -9.20 -13.97
CA LYS A 144 -6.96 -9.45 -13.38
C LYS A 144 -7.65 -8.18 -12.89
N LEU A 145 -6.90 -7.06 -12.76
CA LEU A 145 -7.49 -5.80 -12.34
C LEU A 145 -8.30 -5.18 -13.48
N PRO A 146 -9.48 -4.63 -13.19
CA PRO A 146 -10.25 -3.90 -14.19
C PRO A 146 -9.48 -2.65 -14.65
N ILE A 147 -9.58 -2.33 -15.95
CA ILE A 147 -8.93 -1.14 -16.56
C ILE A 147 -9.29 0.15 -15.81
N SER A 148 -10.47 0.21 -15.22
CA SER A 148 -10.93 1.32 -14.39
C SER A 148 -10.12 1.49 -13.10
N ALA A 149 -9.65 0.40 -12.46
CA ALA A 149 -8.76 0.50 -11.29
C ALA A 149 -7.38 1.07 -11.67
N LEU A 150 -6.88 0.71 -12.86
CA LEU A 150 -5.65 1.30 -13.39
C LEU A 150 -5.81 2.79 -13.67
N LYS A 151 -6.96 3.22 -14.22
CA LYS A 151 -7.28 4.63 -14.43
C LYS A 151 -7.34 5.40 -13.11
N GLU A 152 -7.96 4.81 -12.08
CA GLU A 152 -8.06 5.42 -10.75
C GLU A 152 -6.68 5.59 -10.10
N PHE A 153 -5.78 4.64 -10.29
CA PHE A 153 -4.40 4.75 -9.82
C PHE A 153 -3.59 5.84 -10.54
N LEU A 154 -3.92 6.09 -11.83
CA LEU A 154 -3.22 7.08 -12.66
C LEU A 154 -3.78 8.50 -12.54
N ASN A 155 -4.94 8.69 -11.87
CA ASN A 155 -5.55 9.99 -11.58
C ASN A 155 -5.18 10.50 -10.18
#